data_3737833f33f3ea0c11190833058861be
#
_entry.id   3737833f33f3ea0c11190833058861be
#
_cell.length_a   1.000
_cell.length_b   1.000
_cell.length_c   1.000
_cell.angle_alpha   90.00
_cell.angle_beta   90.00
_cell.angle_gamma   90.00
#
_symmetry.space_group_name_H-M   'P 1'
#
loop_
_entity.id
_entity.type
_entity.pdbx_description
1 polymer ?
#
loop_
_entity_poly.entity_id
_entity_poly.type
_entity_poly.pdbx_seq_one_letter_code
_entity_poly.pdbx_strand_id
1 'polypeptide(L)'
;MNLGQDQIARSCSIGQATVHRYLERAAAVGLTWPLPEDHDDRRLNELLFPARPDYPPSVPRPGLDFAEVHRQLQANRFVTLQLLWEEYRETHGGGYGYSRFCELYQRWNRHRNVTLRQDHRAGEKMFVDWAGPTLPIYDGRTGETDPASLFVAVLGASTYTFAYAARGQHLANWIDCHIRAFEFMKGTTKLIVPDNPRTGVDRACRYEPDLNRTYQEMAEHYATAIMPARPYKPRDKAKVENAVLLVERWILATLRHHRFVSLGELNEAIAVLLERLNNRPFRKREGTRTSLFAATDQPVLQPLPPQRYITADWKTVRASIDYHVEVDRHFYSVPYQLAGQQMEARFTSRTVEIFEGGKRVASHMRSFAPYLHTTIREHMPKSHQAHLEWTPSRLIHWAETVGEATALVIGTVLATKRHPEIGYRACLGIMRLGKTYSNERLEAASKRALELGACSYQSLKSILKRSLDRQTSLSLEPERTGPRHENVRGAQYFTPPTDLLQ
;
A
#
# COMPACT_ATOMS: atom_id res chain seq x y z
N MET A 1 55.04 -7.11 -58.80
CA MET A 1 55.52 -6.65 -57.47
C MET A 1 55.68 -7.92 -56.61
N ASN A 2 56.88 -8.23 -56.11
CA ASN A 2 57.07 -9.35 -55.18
C ASN A 2 56.79 -8.83 -53.77
N LEU A 3 55.49 -8.83 -53.34
CA LEU A 3 55.10 -8.52 -52.01
C LEU A 3 55.30 -9.73 -51.09
N GLY A 4 55.87 -9.52 -49.91
CA GLY A 4 55.97 -10.57 -48.90
C GLY A 4 54.62 -10.93 -48.31
N GLN A 5 54.43 -12.15 -47.79
CA GLN A 5 53.16 -12.66 -47.23
C GLN A 5 52.60 -11.74 -46.14
N ASP A 6 53.45 -11.12 -45.32
CA ASP A 6 53.05 -10.17 -44.29
C ASP A 6 52.51 -8.86 -44.87
N GLN A 7 53.04 -8.41 -45.99
CA GLN A 7 52.56 -7.23 -46.68
C GLN A 7 51.20 -7.47 -47.33
N ILE A 8 51.01 -8.65 -47.93
CA ILE A 8 49.74 -9.10 -48.50
C ILE A 8 48.69 -9.21 -47.38
N ALA A 9 49.02 -9.83 -46.25
CA ALA A 9 48.14 -10.00 -45.10
C ALA A 9 47.63 -8.66 -44.60
N ARG A 10 48.50 -7.68 -44.45
CA ARG A 10 48.15 -6.30 -44.03
C ARG A 10 47.30 -5.57 -45.08
N SER A 11 47.67 -5.67 -46.33
CA SER A 11 46.92 -5.02 -47.44
C SER A 11 45.49 -5.54 -47.56
N CYS A 12 45.29 -6.82 -47.38
CA CYS A 12 44.01 -7.51 -47.52
C CYS A 12 43.24 -7.64 -46.23
N SER A 13 43.79 -7.17 -45.08
CA SER A 13 43.20 -7.29 -43.74
C SER A 13 42.84 -8.74 -43.34
N ILE A 14 43.71 -9.70 -43.74
CA ILE A 14 43.54 -11.13 -43.44
C ILE A 14 44.77 -11.65 -42.68
N GLY A 15 44.63 -12.81 -42.02
CA GLY A 15 45.77 -13.40 -41.30
C GLY A 15 46.81 -13.97 -42.23
N GLN A 16 48.15 -13.87 -41.89
CA GLN A 16 49.27 -14.41 -42.63
C GLN A 16 49.09 -15.90 -42.97
N ALA A 17 48.60 -16.70 -41.99
CA ALA A 17 48.31 -18.13 -42.22
C ALA A 17 47.25 -18.38 -43.31
N THR A 18 46.32 -17.42 -43.49
CA THR A 18 45.33 -17.46 -44.56
C THR A 18 45.99 -17.17 -45.90
N VAL A 19 46.84 -16.17 -46.00
CA VAL A 19 47.63 -15.86 -47.23
C VAL A 19 48.48 -17.06 -47.63
N HIS A 20 49.23 -17.63 -46.70
CA HIS A 20 50.04 -18.80 -46.93
C HIS A 20 49.25 -19.99 -47.54
N ARG A 21 48.09 -20.27 -46.91
CA ARG A 21 47.21 -21.36 -47.39
C ARG A 21 46.58 -21.09 -48.75
N TYR A 22 46.31 -19.86 -49.12
CA TYR A 22 45.83 -19.50 -50.46
C TYR A 22 46.94 -19.65 -51.48
N LEU A 23 48.19 -19.22 -51.17
CA LEU A 23 49.35 -19.38 -52.05
C LEU A 23 49.74 -20.85 -52.28
N GLU A 24 49.69 -21.65 -51.21
CA GLU A 24 49.91 -23.12 -51.35
C GLU A 24 48.87 -23.75 -52.25
N ARG A 25 47.61 -23.38 -52.15
CA ARG A 25 46.56 -23.91 -53.04
C ARG A 25 46.73 -23.45 -54.47
N ALA A 26 47.11 -22.21 -54.71
CA ALA A 26 47.39 -21.69 -56.04
C ALA A 26 48.58 -22.41 -56.68
N ALA A 27 49.65 -22.65 -55.95
CA ALA A 27 50.79 -23.42 -56.39
C ALA A 27 50.40 -24.87 -56.69
N ALA A 28 49.57 -25.53 -55.87
CA ALA A 28 49.13 -26.92 -56.06
C ALA A 28 48.27 -27.08 -57.30
N VAL A 29 47.57 -26.10 -57.80
CA VAL A 29 46.77 -26.11 -59.04
C VAL A 29 47.48 -25.42 -60.19
N GLY A 30 48.79 -25.08 -60.04
CA GLY A 30 49.64 -24.52 -61.12
C GLY A 30 49.26 -23.09 -61.52
N LEU A 31 48.57 -22.32 -60.69
CA LEU A 31 48.24 -20.91 -60.97
C LEU A 31 49.47 -20.03 -60.84
N THR A 32 49.83 -19.32 -61.94
CA THR A 32 50.92 -18.34 -61.96
C THR A 32 50.41 -16.98 -62.37
N TRP A 33 51.17 -15.92 -61.95
CA TRP A 33 50.87 -14.56 -62.34
C TRP A 33 51.62 -14.16 -63.61
N PRO A 34 50.98 -13.44 -64.56
CA PRO A 34 49.58 -12.98 -64.60
C PRO A 34 48.57 -14.09 -64.78
N LEU A 35 47.37 -13.94 -64.25
CA LEU A 35 46.28 -14.90 -64.41
C LEU A 35 45.80 -14.86 -65.86
N PRO A 36 45.43 -16.04 -66.44
CA PRO A 36 44.82 -16.12 -67.79
C PRO A 36 43.49 -15.32 -67.78
N GLU A 37 43.16 -14.67 -68.94
CA GLU A 37 41.97 -13.82 -69.09
C GLU A 37 40.62 -14.55 -68.88
N ASP A 38 40.61 -15.87 -69.01
CA ASP A 38 39.48 -16.78 -68.83
C ASP A 38 39.24 -17.16 -67.31
N HIS A 39 40.10 -16.70 -66.37
CA HIS A 39 40.03 -17.03 -65.00
C HIS A 39 39.28 -15.89 -64.20
N ASP A 40 37.94 -15.94 -64.25
CA ASP A 40 37.10 -15.14 -63.42
C ASP A 40 37.09 -15.64 -61.97
N ASP A 41 36.51 -14.81 -61.03
CA ASP A 41 36.40 -15.11 -59.60
C ASP A 41 35.72 -16.48 -59.35
N ARG A 42 34.79 -16.87 -60.19
CA ARG A 42 34.09 -18.15 -60.10
C ARG A 42 35.01 -19.33 -60.44
N ARG A 43 35.76 -19.19 -61.52
CA ARG A 43 36.71 -20.22 -61.94
C ARG A 43 37.85 -20.36 -60.93
N LEU A 44 38.36 -19.23 -60.41
CA LEU A 44 39.39 -19.24 -59.39
C LEU A 44 38.89 -19.92 -58.13
N ASN A 45 37.63 -19.66 -57.70
CA ASN A 45 37.05 -20.33 -56.56
C ASN A 45 36.88 -21.86 -56.77
N GLU A 46 36.49 -22.28 -57.93
CA GLU A 46 36.39 -23.70 -58.26
C GLU A 46 37.77 -24.38 -58.23
N LEU A 47 38.82 -23.75 -58.76
CA LEU A 47 40.18 -24.26 -58.78
C LEU A 47 40.85 -24.28 -57.42
N LEU A 48 40.70 -23.18 -56.63
CA LEU A 48 41.33 -23.06 -55.32
C LEU A 48 40.58 -23.81 -54.21
N PHE A 49 39.30 -24.06 -54.41
CA PHE A 49 38.44 -24.76 -53.50
C PHE A 49 37.62 -25.86 -54.18
N PRO A 50 38.27 -26.86 -54.79
CA PRO A 50 37.56 -27.97 -55.43
C PRO A 50 36.63 -28.60 -54.33
N ALA A 51 35.40 -28.93 -54.71
CA ALA A 51 34.50 -29.67 -53.85
C ALA A 51 35.22 -30.95 -53.38
N ARG A 52 35.34 -31.16 -52.07
CA ARG A 52 36.00 -32.35 -51.53
C ARG A 52 35.27 -33.60 -52.05
N PRO A 53 35.95 -34.52 -52.72
CA PRO A 53 35.33 -35.73 -53.31
C PRO A 53 34.72 -36.66 -52.25
N ASP A 54 35.11 -36.52 -50.99
CA ASP A 54 34.68 -37.39 -49.89
C ASP A 54 33.41 -36.94 -49.16
N TYR A 55 32.76 -35.83 -49.57
CA TYR A 55 31.44 -35.53 -49.12
C TYR A 55 30.42 -36.06 -50.09
N PRO A 56 29.69 -37.14 -49.73
CA PRO A 56 28.58 -37.58 -50.56
C PRO A 56 27.65 -36.41 -50.81
N PRO A 57 27.07 -36.27 -52.04
CA PRO A 57 26.12 -35.20 -52.30
C PRO A 57 25.10 -35.18 -51.16
N SER A 58 24.87 -34.01 -50.54
CA SER A 58 23.99 -33.89 -49.40
C SER A 58 22.65 -34.51 -49.80
N VAL A 59 22.40 -35.73 -49.34
CA VAL A 59 21.10 -36.40 -49.51
C VAL A 59 20.09 -35.34 -48.99
N PRO A 60 19.07 -34.99 -49.80
CA PRO A 60 18.05 -34.08 -49.37
C PRO A 60 17.48 -34.60 -48.05
N ARG A 61 17.85 -33.98 -46.93
CA ARG A 61 17.34 -34.41 -45.65
C ARG A 61 15.87 -34.03 -45.59
N PRO A 62 15.03 -34.89 -45.00
CA PRO A 62 13.59 -34.62 -44.88
C PRO A 62 13.34 -33.22 -44.33
N GLY A 63 12.43 -32.51 -44.98
CA GLY A 63 12.10 -31.14 -44.60
C GLY A 63 11.62 -31.05 -43.16
N LEU A 64 12.24 -30.17 -42.40
CA LEU A 64 11.80 -29.84 -41.06
C LEU A 64 10.71 -28.76 -41.14
N ASP A 65 9.52 -29.08 -40.68
CA ASP A 65 8.47 -28.06 -40.45
C ASP A 65 8.68 -27.35 -39.10
N PHE A 66 9.47 -26.27 -39.13
CA PHE A 66 9.71 -25.48 -37.95
C PHE A 66 8.47 -24.71 -37.48
N ALA A 67 7.44 -24.54 -38.30
CA ALA A 67 6.19 -23.91 -37.87
C ALA A 67 5.43 -24.88 -36.95
N GLU A 68 5.43 -26.17 -37.29
CA GLU A 68 4.85 -27.20 -36.45
C GLU A 68 5.63 -27.39 -35.16
N VAL A 69 6.96 -27.48 -35.21
CA VAL A 69 7.83 -27.53 -34.02
C VAL A 69 7.55 -26.36 -33.10
N HIS A 70 7.42 -25.15 -33.64
CA HIS A 70 7.12 -23.97 -32.87
C HIS A 70 5.73 -24.01 -32.24
N ARG A 71 4.74 -24.47 -32.99
CA ARG A 71 3.35 -24.59 -32.50
C ARG A 71 3.27 -25.55 -31.33
N GLN A 72 3.94 -26.68 -31.36
CA GLN A 72 3.96 -27.68 -30.29
C GLN A 72 4.65 -27.15 -29.03
N LEU A 73 5.78 -26.44 -29.18
CA LEU A 73 6.46 -25.75 -28.05
C LEU A 73 5.60 -24.70 -27.38
N GLN A 74 4.72 -24.01 -28.13
CA GLN A 74 3.82 -23.01 -27.56
C GLN A 74 2.55 -23.61 -26.96
N ALA A 75 2.06 -24.71 -27.53
CA ALA A 75 0.83 -25.36 -27.11
C ALA A 75 0.99 -26.13 -25.79
N ASN A 76 2.21 -26.60 -25.49
CA ASN A 76 2.43 -27.50 -24.37
C ASN A 76 3.69 -27.13 -23.56
N ARG A 77 3.49 -26.75 -22.30
CA ARG A 77 4.57 -26.29 -21.42
C ARG A 77 5.67 -27.31 -21.16
N PHE A 78 5.36 -28.60 -21.32
CA PHE A 78 6.29 -29.69 -21.02
C PHE A 78 7.04 -30.20 -22.27
N VAL A 79 6.66 -29.75 -23.47
CA VAL A 79 7.35 -30.09 -24.71
C VAL A 79 8.66 -29.32 -24.80
N THR A 80 9.75 -30.02 -25.07
CA THR A 80 11.10 -29.45 -25.23
C THR A 80 11.61 -29.63 -26.64
N LEU A 81 12.60 -28.81 -27.04
CA LEU A 81 13.27 -29.01 -28.33
C LEU A 81 13.94 -30.38 -28.44
N GLN A 82 14.40 -30.94 -27.33
CA GLN A 82 15.01 -32.25 -27.30
C GLN A 82 13.98 -33.34 -27.60
N LEU A 83 12.80 -33.30 -26.96
CA LEU A 83 11.73 -34.27 -27.26
C LEU A 83 11.32 -34.23 -28.74
N LEU A 84 11.08 -33.02 -29.27
CA LEU A 84 10.72 -32.84 -30.67
C LEU A 84 11.83 -33.29 -31.67
N TRP A 85 13.09 -33.17 -31.24
CA TRP A 85 14.19 -33.71 -32.01
C TRP A 85 14.25 -35.24 -31.95
N GLU A 86 13.98 -35.86 -30.81
CA GLU A 86 13.90 -37.32 -30.66
C GLU A 86 12.76 -37.88 -31.53
N GLU A 87 11.58 -37.32 -31.50
CA GLU A 87 10.43 -37.67 -32.37
C GLU A 87 10.76 -37.52 -33.86
N TYR A 88 11.44 -36.41 -34.21
CA TYR A 88 11.94 -36.21 -35.58
C TYR A 88 12.94 -37.29 -35.99
N ARG A 89 13.84 -37.70 -35.11
CA ARG A 89 14.83 -38.76 -35.38
C ARG A 89 14.20 -40.13 -35.51
N GLU A 90 13.21 -40.44 -34.74
CA GLU A 90 12.43 -41.69 -34.84
C GLU A 90 11.74 -41.80 -36.19
N THR A 91 11.14 -40.72 -36.67
CA THR A 91 10.45 -40.67 -37.94
C THR A 91 11.42 -40.61 -39.13
N HIS A 92 12.63 -40.06 -38.93
CA HIS A 92 13.60 -39.78 -39.99
C HIS A 92 15.01 -40.26 -39.60
N GLY A 93 15.29 -41.54 -39.71
CA GLY A 93 16.54 -42.18 -39.27
C GLY A 93 17.86 -41.55 -39.79
N GLY A 94 17.84 -40.76 -40.86
CA GLY A 94 18.97 -39.99 -41.40
C GLY A 94 18.90 -38.46 -41.10
N GLY A 95 18.06 -38.02 -40.13
CA GLY A 95 17.81 -36.61 -39.83
C GLY A 95 19.00 -35.85 -39.25
N TYR A 96 18.78 -34.56 -38.98
CA TYR A 96 19.79 -33.69 -38.41
C TYR A 96 20.16 -34.11 -36.97
N GLY A 97 21.44 -33.92 -36.59
CA GLY A 97 21.87 -34.02 -35.21
C GLY A 97 21.27 -32.89 -34.38
N TYR A 98 21.14 -33.08 -33.05
CA TYR A 98 20.47 -32.16 -32.13
C TYR A 98 20.98 -30.72 -32.24
N SER A 99 22.29 -30.51 -32.22
CA SER A 99 22.87 -29.16 -32.30
C SER A 99 22.46 -28.42 -33.57
N ARG A 100 22.44 -29.14 -34.72
CA ARG A 100 22.04 -28.57 -36.02
C ARG A 100 20.53 -28.32 -36.08
N PHE A 101 19.72 -29.19 -35.51
CA PHE A 101 18.28 -29.01 -35.37
C PHE A 101 17.98 -27.74 -34.58
N CYS A 102 18.61 -27.55 -33.43
CA CYS A 102 18.48 -26.34 -32.62
C CYS A 102 18.95 -25.07 -33.33
N GLU A 103 20.09 -25.14 -34.05
CA GLU A 103 20.61 -24.01 -34.84
C GLU A 103 19.63 -23.59 -35.94
N LEU A 104 19.09 -24.56 -36.70
CA LEU A 104 18.13 -24.30 -37.77
C LEU A 104 16.82 -23.75 -37.24
N TYR A 105 16.31 -24.30 -36.12
CA TYR A 105 15.14 -23.76 -35.44
C TYR A 105 15.36 -22.32 -34.93
N GLN A 106 16.52 -22.05 -34.33
CA GLN A 106 16.85 -20.69 -33.87
C GLN A 106 16.96 -19.71 -35.05
N ARG A 107 17.56 -20.12 -36.17
CA ARG A 107 17.65 -19.31 -37.39
C ARG A 107 16.27 -18.99 -37.95
N TRP A 108 15.38 -19.98 -38.04
CA TRP A 108 13.99 -19.80 -38.46
C TRP A 108 13.20 -18.91 -37.51
N ASN A 109 13.35 -19.10 -36.19
CA ASN A 109 12.64 -18.33 -35.15
C ASN A 109 13.13 -16.88 -35.05
N ARG A 110 14.39 -16.57 -35.40
CA ARG A 110 14.92 -15.19 -35.45
C ARG A 110 14.09 -14.29 -36.36
N HIS A 111 13.65 -14.78 -37.49
CA HIS A 111 12.85 -13.98 -38.45
C HIS A 111 11.42 -13.75 -38.00
N ARG A 112 10.89 -14.56 -37.11
CA ARG A 112 9.53 -14.40 -36.53
C ARG A 112 9.50 -13.54 -35.30
N ASN A 113 10.60 -13.47 -34.58
CA ASN A 113 10.75 -12.70 -33.36
C ASN A 113 11.17 -11.24 -33.60
N VAL A 114 10.64 -10.63 -34.66
CA VAL A 114 10.84 -9.19 -34.91
C VAL A 114 10.22 -8.41 -33.74
N THR A 115 11.02 -7.57 -33.08
CA THR A 115 10.58 -6.72 -31.98
C THR A 115 10.50 -5.30 -32.49
N LEU A 116 9.33 -4.69 -32.35
CA LEU A 116 9.18 -3.27 -32.60
C LEU A 116 10.07 -2.50 -31.61
N ARG A 117 10.95 -1.64 -32.14
CA ARG A 117 11.73 -0.74 -31.30
C ARG A 117 10.77 0.18 -30.53
N GLN A 118 10.83 0.13 -29.22
CA GLN A 118 10.02 1.03 -28.39
C GLN A 118 10.78 2.36 -28.22
N ASP A 119 10.21 3.43 -28.73
CA ASP A 119 10.68 4.77 -28.42
C ASP A 119 10.00 5.25 -27.13
N HIS A 120 10.81 5.69 -26.19
CA HIS A 120 10.34 6.23 -24.92
C HIS A 120 10.44 7.75 -24.95
N ARG A 121 9.30 8.41 -24.76
CA ARG A 121 9.26 9.88 -24.68
C ARG A 121 9.79 10.33 -23.32
N ALA A 122 10.46 11.46 -23.33
CA ALA A 122 10.98 12.07 -22.10
C ALA A 122 9.84 12.39 -21.12
N GLY A 123 10.07 12.13 -19.82
CA GLY A 123 9.09 12.34 -18.75
C GLY A 123 7.83 11.46 -18.80
N GLU A 124 7.74 10.51 -19.76
CA GLU A 124 6.52 9.69 -19.92
C GLU A 124 6.48 8.54 -18.96
N LYS A 125 7.54 7.71 -18.87
CA LYS A 125 7.52 6.43 -18.16
C LYS A 125 8.69 6.27 -17.21
N MET A 126 8.39 5.82 -16.00
CA MET A 126 9.33 5.26 -15.04
C MET A 126 9.03 3.78 -14.86
N PHE A 127 10.00 2.94 -15.12
CA PHE A 127 9.91 1.49 -14.89
C PHE A 127 10.45 1.16 -13.52
N VAL A 128 9.79 0.28 -12.79
CA VAL A 128 10.14 -0.08 -11.40
C VAL A 128 10.07 -1.58 -11.18
N ASP A 129 11.02 -2.08 -10.38
CA ASP A 129 11.07 -3.50 -10.02
C ASP A 129 11.91 -3.72 -8.75
N TRP A 130 11.81 -4.92 -8.16
CA TRP A 130 12.74 -5.41 -7.17
C TRP A 130 13.85 -6.22 -7.83
N ALA A 131 15.10 -5.99 -7.43
CA ALA A 131 16.19 -6.89 -7.81
C ALA A 131 15.99 -8.27 -7.16
N GLY A 132 16.33 -9.33 -7.88
CA GLY A 132 16.19 -10.70 -7.38
C GLY A 132 17.04 -11.00 -6.13
N PRO A 133 18.36 -10.70 -6.13
CA PRO A 133 19.23 -10.91 -5.00
C PRO A 133 18.98 -9.89 -3.87
N THR A 134 19.16 -10.33 -2.61
CA THR A 134 19.10 -9.50 -1.40
C THR A 134 20.51 -9.29 -0.83
N LEU A 135 20.69 -8.24 -0.02
CA LEU A 135 21.90 -7.98 0.75
C LEU A 135 21.63 -8.21 2.25
N PRO A 136 22.49 -8.94 2.96
CA PRO A 136 22.32 -9.15 4.39
C PRO A 136 22.70 -7.91 5.21
N ILE A 137 21.87 -7.54 6.16
CA ILE A 137 22.18 -6.59 7.23
C ILE A 137 22.42 -7.38 8.49
N TYR A 138 23.55 -7.16 9.15
CA TYR A 138 23.96 -7.90 10.34
C TYR A 138 23.52 -7.17 11.60
N ASP A 139 22.89 -7.86 12.54
CA ASP A 139 22.73 -7.34 13.90
C ASP A 139 24.08 -7.42 14.61
N GLY A 140 24.61 -6.27 15.02
CA GLY A 140 25.92 -6.18 15.70
C GLY A 140 25.98 -6.86 17.07
N ARG A 141 24.84 -7.22 17.67
CA ARG A 141 24.78 -7.88 18.98
C ARG A 141 24.55 -9.39 18.87
N THR A 142 23.65 -9.80 18.00
CA THR A 142 23.26 -11.22 17.87
C THR A 142 24.00 -11.95 16.75
N GLY A 143 24.53 -11.21 15.78
CA GLY A 143 25.10 -11.77 14.55
C GLY A 143 24.07 -12.30 13.55
N GLU A 144 22.78 -12.18 13.86
CA GLU A 144 21.71 -12.53 12.95
C GLU A 144 21.70 -11.63 11.71
N THR A 145 21.18 -12.15 10.61
CA THR A 145 21.10 -11.42 9.34
C THR A 145 19.66 -11.17 8.94
N ASP A 146 19.35 -9.92 8.58
CA ASP A 146 18.07 -9.50 8.03
C ASP A 146 18.26 -9.16 6.54
N PRO A 147 17.56 -9.83 5.59
CA PRO A 147 17.76 -9.59 4.17
C PRO A 147 17.11 -8.27 3.73
N ALA A 148 17.90 -7.37 3.13
CA ALA A 148 17.42 -6.18 2.47
C ALA A 148 17.15 -6.43 0.98
N SER A 149 15.94 -6.12 0.53
CA SER A 149 15.55 -6.13 -0.89
C SER A 149 15.94 -4.82 -1.55
N LEU A 150 16.41 -4.87 -2.79
CA LEU A 150 16.82 -3.68 -3.52
C LEU A 150 15.75 -3.27 -4.54
N PHE A 151 15.17 -2.09 -4.34
CA PHE A 151 14.26 -1.44 -5.28
C PHE A 151 15.07 -0.73 -6.38
N VAL A 152 14.60 -0.86 -7.62
CA VAL A 152 15.20 -0.21 -8.80
C VAL A 152 14.13 0.54 -9.56
N ALA A 153 14.41 1.82 -9.89
CA ALA A 153 13.59 2.62 -10.79
C ALA A 153 14.44 3.19 -11.92
N VAL A 154 13.92 3.19 -13.15
CA VAL A 154 14.62 3.69 -14.33
C VAL A 154 13.69 4.50 -15.22
N LEU A 155 14.16 5.67 -15.68
CA LEU A 155 13.45 6.48 -16.65
C LEU A 155 13.55 5.90 -18.06
N GLY A 156 12.46 5.95 -18.80
CA GLY A 156 12.36 5.37 -20.14
C GLY A 156 13.30 6.00 -21.17
N ALA A 157 13.42 7.33 -21.20
CA ALA A 157 14.20 8.04 -22.23
C ALA A 157 15.70 8.10 -21.88
N SER A 158 16.05 8.69 -20.72
CA SER A 158 17.46 8.88 -20.30
C SER A 158 18.13 7.60 -19.80
N THR A 159 17.35 6.62 -19.36
CA THR A 159 17.82 5.48 -18.57
C THR A 159 18.47 5.88 -17.24
N TYR A 160 18.14 7.06 -16.72
CA TYR A 160 18.57 7.51 -15.41
C TYR A 160 17.99 6.58 -14.35
N THR A 161 18.87 6.05 -13.50
CA THR A 161 18.55 4.93 -12.62
C THR A 161 18.59 5.37 -11.17
N PHE A 162 17.63 4.90 -10.39
CA PHE A 162 17.58 5.00 -8.93
C PHE A 162 17.59 3.60 -8.34
N ALA A 163 18.24 3.43 -7.19
CA ALA A 163 18.23 2.19 -6.41
C ALA A 163 18.23 2.50 -4.92
N TYR A 164 17.48 1.71 -4.15
CA TYR A 164 17.35 1.88 -2.70
C TYR A 164 17.03 0.54 -2.03
N ALA A 165 17.71 0.24 -0.94
CA ALA A 165 17.48 -0.97 -0.14
C ALA A 165 16.38 -0.75 0.90
N ALA A 166 15.50 -1.74 1.06
CA ALA A 166 14.42 -1.74 2.05
C ALA A 166 14.31 -3.09 2.76
N ARG A 167 13.80 -3.10 4.00
CA ARG A 167 13.53 -4.33 4.75
C ARG A 167 12.26 -5.00 4.23
N GLY A 168 12.42 -5.94 3.30
CA GLY A 168 11.33 -6.68 2.67
C GLY A 168 10.58 -5.90 1.58
N GLN A 169 9.64 -6.58 0.92
CA GLN A 169 8.92 -6.10 -0.26
C GLN A 169 7.46 -5.78 0.04
N HIS A 170 7.12 -5.36 1.28
CA HIS A 170 5.74 -5.02 1.60
C HIS A 170 5.32 -3.69 0.98
N LEU A 171 3.99 -3.47 0.93
CA LEU A 171 3.38 -2.30 0.30
C LEU A 171 3.93 -0.97 0.84
N ALA A 172 4.12 -0.84 2.15
CA ALA A 172 4.66 0.38 2.75
C ALA A 172 6.07 0.70 2.24
N ASN A 173 6.96 -0.31 2.14
CA ASN A 173 8.30 -0.16 1.59
C ASN A 173 8.27 0.13 0.08
N TRP A 174 7.36 -0.52 -0.65
CA TRP A 174 7.13 -0.28 -2.06
C TRP A 174 6.80 1.19 -2.33
N ILE A 175 5.86 1.73 -1.58
CA ILE A 175 5.43 3.14 -1.67
C ILE A 175 6.56 4.10 -1.26
N ASP A 176 7.25 3.84 -0.13
CA ASP A 176 8.36 4.68 0.32
C ASP A 176 9.49 4.72 -0.71
N CYS A 177 9.82 3.59 -1.33
CA CYS A 177 10.83 3.53 -2.39
C CYS A 177 10.43 4.35 -3.63
N HIS A 178 9.14 4.36 -4.02
CA HIS A 178 8.66 5.22 -5.09
C HIS A 178 8.82 6.71 -4.76
N ILE A 179 8.42 7.09 -3.55
CA ILE A 179 8.52 8.47 -3.07
C ILE A 179 9.98 8.93 -3.11
N ARG A 180 10.91 8.11 -2.63
CA ARG A 180 12.35 8.38 -2.68
C ARG A 180 12.88 8.47 -4.11
N ALA A 181 12.37 7.66 -5.03
CA ALA A 181 12.72 7.75 -6.45
C ALA A 181 12.26 9.09 -7.04
N PHE A 182 11.06 9.56 -6.74
CA PHE A 182 10.57 10.86 -7.16
C PHE A 182 11.41 12.01 -6.58
N GLU A 183 11.73 11.94 -5.29
CA GLU A 183 12.60 12.91 -4.61
C GLU A 183 14.00 12.95 -5.25
N PHE A 184 14.59 11.80 -5.55
CA PHE A 184 15.88 11.68 -6.24
C PHE A 184 15.85 12.29 -7.65
N MET A 185 14.78 12.03 -8.41
CA MET A 185 14.59 12.56 -9.76
C MET A 185 14.10 14.01 -9.76
N LYS A 186 13.72 14.57 -8.59
CA LYS A 186 13.15 15.91 -8.41
C LYS A 186 11.88 16.15 -9.24
N GLY A 187 11.09 15.11 -9.42
CA GLY A 187 9.86 15.16 -10.20
C GLY A 187 9.28 13.78 -10.47
N THR A 188 8.10 13.74 -11.10
CA THR A 188 7.38 12.51 -11.43
C THR A 188 7.15 12.37 -12.93
N THR A 189 7.05 11.13 -13.38
CA THR A 189 6.65 10.80 -14.74
C THR A 189 5.13 10.69 -14.87
N LYS A 190 4.60 10.75 -16.09
CA LYS A 190 3.17 10.54 -16.34
C LYS A 190 2.70 9.14 -15.99
N LEU A 191 3.58 8.14 -16.16
CA LEU A 191 3.28 6.73 -15.95
C LEU A 191 4.37 6.05 -15.12
N ILE A 192 3.94 5.21 -14.18
CA ILE A 192 4.77 4.22 -13.50
C ILE A 192 4.45 2.86 -14.11
N VAL A 193 5.47 2.11 -14.49
CA VAL A 193 5.34 0.77 -15.10
C VAL A 193 5.97 -0.27 -14.16
N PRO A 194 5.21 -0.83 -13.21
CA PRO A 194 5.70 -1.91 -12.35
C PRO A 194 5.65 -3.26 -13.05
N ASP A 195 6.53 -4.18 -12.62
CA ASP A 195 6.46 -5.58 -13.02
C ASP A 195 5.49 -6.37 -12.14
N ASN A 196 4.19 -6.11 -12.25
CA ASN A 196 3.10 -6.83 -11.56
C ASN A 196 3.50 -7.42 -10.17
N PRO A 197 4.09 -6.67 -9.26
CA PRO A 197 4.41 -7.17 -7.95
C PRO A 197 3.11 -7.46 -7.20
N ARG A 198 3.03 -8.61 -6.53
CA ARG A 198 1.87 -8.98 -5.70
C ARG A 198 1.53 -7.93 -4.63
N THR A 199 2.50 -7.09 -4.26
CA THR A 199 2.34 -5.97 -3.32
C THR A 199 1.60 -4.77 -3.89
N GLY A 200 1.62 -4.56 -5.20
CA GLY A 200 1.00 -3.39 -5.84
C GLY A 200 -0.20 -3.71 -6.73
N VAL A 201 -0.41 -4.99 -7.05
CA VAL A 201 -1.47 -5.46 -7.96
C VAL A 201 -2.21 -6.60 -7.30
N ASP A 202 -3.46 -6.38 -6.89
CA ASP A 202 -4.29 -7.40 -6.22
C ASP A 202 -4.70 -8.51 -7.19
N ARG A 203 -4.99 -8.16 -8.44
CA ARG A 203 -5.25 -9.11 -9.53
C ARG A 203 -4.57 -8.67 -10.83
N ALA A 204 -3.65 -9.48 -11.32
CA ALA A 204 -3.07 -9.28 -12.64
C ALA A 204 -4.09 -9.60 -13.73
N CYS A 205 -4.56 -8.58 -14.45
CA CYS A 205 -5.40 -8.73 -15.63
C CYS A 205 -4.73 -8.07 -16.84
N ARG A 206 -4.94 -8.64 -18.03
CA ARG A 206 -4.37 -8.10 -19.27
C ARG A 206 -4.97 -6.75 -19.66
N TYR A 207 -6.22 -6.51 -19.30
CA TYR A 207 -7.01 -5.36 -19.73
C TYR A 207 -7.29 -4.38 -18.60
N GLU A 208 -7.65 -4.87 -17.41
CA GLU A 208 -7.96 -4.08 -16.22
C GLU A 208 -7.32 -4.72 -14.98
N PRO A 209 -6.06 -4.38 -14.66
CA PRO A 209 -5.41 -4.86 -13.45
C PRO A 209 -6.04 -4.20 -12.21
N ASP A 210 -6.32 -5.00 -11.20
CA ASP A 210 -6.84 -4.53 -9.92
C ASP A 210 -5.66 -4.02 -9.08
N LEU A 211 -5.55 -2.71 -8.95
CA LEU A 211 -4.45 -2.05 -8.24
C LEU A 211 -4.78 -1.91 -6.76
N ASN A 212 -3.78 -2.11 -5.91
CA ASN A 212 -3.93 -1.82 -4.51
C ASN A 212 -4.28 -0.34 -4.29
N ARG A 213 -5.33 -0.08 -3.51
CA ARG A 213 -5.90 1.25 -3.30
C ARG A 213 -4.88 2.27 -2.76
N THR A 214 -4.06 1.86 -1.80
CA THR A 214 -3.03 2.74 -1.22
C THR A 214 -1.95 3.12 -2.26
N TYR A 215 -1.62 2.18 -3.15
CA TYR A 215 -0.69 2.45 -4.25
C TYR A 215 -1.29 3.41 -5.28
N GLN A 216 -2.58 3.27 -5.56
CA GLN A 216 -3.32 4.20 -6.44
C GLN A 216 -3.40 5.60 -5.83
N GLU A 217 -3.71 5.73 -4.54
CA GLU A 217 -3.70 7.03 -3.84
C GLU A 217 -2.33 7.72 -3.91
N MET A 218 -1.25 6.98 -3.74
CA MET A 218 0.10 7.50 -3.89
C MET A 218 0.31 8.05 -5.31
N ALA A 219 -0.12 7.31 -6.34
CA ALA A 219 0.01 7.74 -7.72
C ALA A 219 -0.81 9.01 -8.01
N GLU A 220 -2.05 9.09 -7.52
CA GLU A 220 -2.91 10.26 -7.62
C GLU A 220 -2.29 11.48 -6.91
N HIS A 221 -1.74 11.30 -5.70
CA HIS A 221 -1.06 12.36 -4.95
C HIS A 221 0.12 12.97 -5.73
N TYR A 222 0.86 12.15 -6.46
CA TYR A 222 1.99 12.56 -7.29
C TYR A 222 1.61 12.87 -8.76
N ALA A 223 0.32 12.96 -9.07
CA ALA A 223 -0.22 13.21 -10.41
C ALA A 223 0.32 12.26 -11.49
N THR A 224 0.58 11.01 -11.15
CA THR A 224 1.06 9.95 -12.06
C THR A 224 0.02 8.82 -12.14
N ALA A 225 0.10 7.99 -13.16
CA ALA A 225 -0.76 6.81 -13.30
C ALA A 225 0.06 5.52 -13.27
N ILE A 226 -0.50 4.46 -12.69
CA ILE A 226 0.12 3.14 -12.65
C ILE A 226 -0.36 2.34 -13.86
N MET A 227 0.57 1.87 -14.68
CA MET A 227 0.32 1.01 -15.83
C MET A 227 1.15 -0.27 -15.71
N PRO A 228 0.64 -1.31 -15.06
CA PRO A 228 1.38 -2.56 -14.92
C PRO A 228 1.77 -3.16 -16.28
N ALA A 229 2.95 -3.74 -16.35
CA ALA A 229 3.40 -4.42 -17.57
C ALA A 229 2.48 -5.60 -17.90
N ARG A 230 2.26 -5.83 -19.20
CA ARG A 230 1.36 -6.92 -19.65
C ARG A 230 1.89 -8.28 -19.23
N PRO A 231 1.05 -9.14 -18.64
CA PRO A 231 1.44 -10.51 -18.30
C PRO A 231 1.98 -11.25 -19.54
N TYR A 232 3.00 -12.09 -19.35
CA TYR A 232 3.61 -12.92 -20.39
C TYR A 232 4.22 -12.17 -21.60
N LYS A 233 4.52 -10.86 -21.48
CA LYS A 233 5.25 -10.10 -22.50
C LYS A 233 6.56 -9.52 -21.95
N PRO A 234 7.63 -10.32 -21.83
CA PRO A 234 8.90 -9.88 -21.23
C PRO A 234 9.53 -8.69 -21.98
N ARG A 235 9.21 -8.53 -23.26
CA ARG A 235 9.77 -7.44 -24.09
C ARG A 235 9.30 -6.04 -23.66
N ASP A 236 8.14 -5.92 -23.01
CA ASP A 236 7.65 -4.65 -22.47
C ASP A 236 8.52 -4.17 -21.28
N LYS A 237 9.29 -5.08 -20.68
CA LYS A 237 10.11 -4.89 -19.48
C LYS A 237 11.61 -4.75 -19.75
N ALA A 238 12.06 -4.90 -21.01
CA ALA A 238 13.48 -4.93 -21.33
C ALA A 238 14.30 -3.75 -20.77
N LYS A 239 13.68 -2.60 -20.56
CA LYS A 239 14.32 -1.42 -19.92
C LYS A 239 14.62 -1.65 -18.45
N VAL A 240 13.62 -2.10 -17.67
CA VAL A 240 13.81 -2.33 -16.22
C VAL A 240 14.69 -3.56 -16.01
N GLU A 241 14.53 -4.62 -16.76
CA GLU A 241 15.40 -5.81 -16.68
C GLU A 241 16.89 -5.45 -16.92
N ASN A 242 17.18 -4.63 -17.95
CA ASN A 242 18.53 -4.13 -18.17
C ASN A 242 19.02 -3.22 -17.03
N ALA A 243 18.15 -2.39 -16.44
CA ALA A 243 18.53 -1.54 -15.31
C ALA A 243 18.79 -2.38 -14.06
N VAL A 244 17.96 -3.37 -13.76
CA VAL A 244 18.17 -4.33 -12.67
C VAL A 244 19.50 -5.06 -12.84
N LEU A 245 19.79 -5.61 -14.03
CA LEU A 245 21.07 -6.26 -14.32
C LEU A 245 22.28 -5.32 -14.16
N LEU A 246 22.13 -4.03 -14.51
CA LEU A 246 23.19 -3.04 -14.30
C LEU A 246 23.40 -2.77 -12.82
N VAL A 247 22.33 -2.62 -12.05
CA VAL A 247 22.37 -2.42 -10.59
C VAL A 247 22.96 -3.64 -9.91
N GLU A 248 22.56 -4.85 -10.28
CA GLU A 248 23.14 -6.11 -9.76
C GLU A 248 24.63 -6.18 -10.01
N ARG A 249 25.09 -5.87 -11.21
CA ARG A 249 26.51 -5.96 -11.58
C ARG A 249 27.39 -4.86 -10.97
N TRP A 250 26.88 -3.64 -10.87
CA TRP A 250 27.68 -2.47 -10.50
C TRP A 250 27.48 -2.01 -9.07
N ILE A 251 26.38 -2.42 -8.44
CA ILE A 251 26.08 -2.12 -7.05
C ILE A 251 26.16 -3.39 -6.21
N LEU A 252 25.27 -4.36 -6.40
CA LEU A 252 25.20 -5.56 -5.55
C LEU A 252 26.51 -6.36 -5.60
N ALA A 253 27.04 -6.64 -6.80
CA ALA A 253 28.29 -7.39 -6.93
C ALA A 253 29.50 -6.64 -6.34
N THR A 254 29.51 -5.31 -6.36
CA THR A 254 30.56 -4.51 -5.72
C THR A 254 30.48 -4.60 -4.20
N LEU A 255 29.27 -4.63 -3.63
CA LEU A 255 29.02 -4.68 -2.18
C LEU A 255 29.08 -6.10 -1.59
N ARG A 256 29.24 -7.17 -2.38
CA ARG A 256 29.14 -8.57 -1.95
C ARG A 256 30.04 -8.98 -0.77
N HIS A 257 31.15 -8.28 -0.55
CA HIS A 257 32.10 -8.55 0.54
C HIS A 257 31.98 -7.57 1.71
N HIS A 258 31.11 -6.55 1.60
CA HIS A 258 30.88 -5.60 2.67
C HIS A 258 29.87 -6.16 3.67
N ARG A 259 30.08 -5.87 4.95
CA ARG A 259 29.18 -6.21 6.03
C ARG A 259 28.54 -4.93 6.55
N PHE A 260 27.23 -4.83 6.43
CA PHE A 260 26.46 -3.67 6.86
C PHE A 260 25.75 -3.98 8.16
N VAL A 261 25.83 -3.08 9.13
CA VAL A 261 25.15 -3.20 10.42
C VAL A 261 23.85 -2.40 10.47
N SER A 262 23.57 -1.58 9.47
CA SER A 262 22.34 -0.82 9.37
C SER A 262 21.87 -0.64 7.91
N LEU A 263 20.56 -0.44 7.74
CA LEU A 263 19.98 -0.10 6.44
C LEU A 263 20.46 1.28 5.93
N GLY A 264 20.76 2.20 6.86
CA GLY A 264 21.30 3.53 6.53
C GLY A 264 22.67 3.42 5.86
N GLU A 265 23.60 2.71 6.51
CA GLU A 265 24.95 2.47 5.98
C GLU A 265 24.92 1.80 4.60
N LEU A 266 24.06 0.79 4.43
CA LEU A 266 23.86 0.14 3.13
C LEU A 266 23.39 1.13 2.07
N ASN A 267 22.40 1.97 2.39
CA ASN A 267 21.85 2.93 1.43
C ASN A 267 22.83 4.06 1.09
N GLU A 268 23.67 4.48 2.02
CA GLU A 268 24.78 5.42 1.75
C GLU A 268 25.78 4.81 0.76
N ALA A 269 26.18 3.57 0.96
CA ALA A 269 27.06 2.86 0.04
C ALA A 269 26.43 2.70 -1.35
N ILE A 270 25.12 2.36 -1.40
CA ILE A 270 24.35 2.28 -2.66
C ILE A 270 24.34 3.65 -3.36
N ALA A 271 24.11 4.76 -2.65
CA ALA A 271 24.05 6.09 -3.23
C ALA A 271 25.37 6.49 -3.93
N VAL A 272 26.51 6.20 -3.31
CA VAL A 272 27.84 6.46 -3.91
C VAL A 272 28.03 5.65 -5.20
N LEU A 273 27.66 4.38 -5.20
CA LEU A 273 27.79 3.52 -6.39
C LEU A 273 26.77 3.88 -7.47
N LEU A 274 25.58 4.31 -7.08
CA LEU A 274 24.53 4.78 -7.99
C LEU A 274 24.96 6.05 -8.73
N GLU A 275 25.59 7.00 -8.03
CA GLU A 275 26.15 8.20 -8.66
C GLU A 275 27.21 7.82 -9.70
N ARG A 276 28.14 6.92 -9.37
CA ARG A 276 29.14 6.38 -10.30
C ARG A 276 28.49 5.70 -11.51
N LEU A 277 27.42 4.92 -11.29
CA LEU A 277 26.67 4.25 -12.36
C LEU A 277 26.02 5.26 -13.32
N ASN A 278 25.39 6.30 -12.79
CA ASN A 278 24.69 7.31 -13.59
C ASN A 278 25.67 8.23 -14.33
N ASN A 279 26.86 8.48 -13.79
CA ASN A 279 27.91 9.28 -14.41
C ASN A 279 28.82 8.48 -15.34
N ARG A 280 28.62 7.18 -15.47
CA ARG A 280 29.41 6.32 -16.35
C ARG A 280 29.10 6.62 -17.82
N PRO A 281 30.15 6.87 -18.69
CA PRO A 281 29.95 7.09 -20.11
C PRO A 281 29.25 5.91 -20.80
N PHE A 282 28.40 6.19 -21.74
CA PHE A 282 27.79 5.17 -22.59
C PHE A 282 28.84 4.56 -23.55
N ARG A 283 28.70 3.27 -23.86
CA ARG A 283 29.63 2.59 -24.79
C ARG A 283 29.38 2.92 -26.28
N LYS A 284 28.11 3.22 -26.63
CA LYS A 284 27.67 3.33 -28.04
C LYS A 284 27.12 4.73 -28.42
N ARG A 285 27.16 5.66 -27.50
CA ARG A 285 26.73 7.06 -27.70
C ARG A 285 27.49 7.97 -26.76
N GLU A 286 27.57 9.24 -27.04
CA GLU A 286 28.15 10.24 -26.18
C GLU A 286 27.31 10.52 -24.94
N GLY A 287 27.97 11.01 -23.88
CA GLY A 287 27.34 11.38 -22.65
C GLY A 287 27.18 10.26 -21.61
N THR A 288 26.45 10.60 -20.56
CA THR A 288 26.15 9.75 -19.40
C THR A 288 24.65 9.71 -19.16
N ARG A 289 24.17 8.86 -18.24
CA ARG A 289 22.75 8.88 -17.82
C ARG A 289 22.38 10.20 -17.19
N THR A 290 23.27 10.77 -16.37
CA THR A 290 23.07 12.09 -15.73
C THR A 290 22.94 13.19 -16.76
N SER A 291 23.86 13.28 -17.75
CA SER A 291 23.80 14.32 -18.77
C SER A 291 22.54 14.21 -19.65
N LEU A 292 22.18 12.97 -19.98
CA LEU A 292 20.98 12.72 -20.77
C LEU A 292 19.69 13.03 -19.95
N PHE A 293 19.66 12.70 -18.68
CA PHE A 293 18.56 13.03 -17.77
C PHE A 293 18.36 14.55 -17.71
N ALA A 294 19.44 15.31 -17.46
CA ALA A 294 19.38 16.77 -17.39
C ALA A 294 18.90 17.41 -18.69
N ALA A 295 19.28 16.84 -19.85
CA ALA A 295 18.92 17.36 -21.15
C ALA A 295 17.49 16.97 -21.62
N THR A 296 16.98 15.81 -21.20
CA THR A 296 15.74 15.24 -21.78
C THR A 296 14.61 15.07 -20.78
N ASP A 297 14.80 14.27 -19.71
CA ASP A 297 13.71 13.95 -18.78
C ASP A 297 13.45 15.06 -17.77
N GLN A 298 14.49 15.62 -17.14
CA GLN A 298 14.35 16.59 -16.05
C GLN A 298 13.49 17.81 -16.41
N PRO A 299 13.60 18.44 -17.60
CA PRO A 299 12.81 19.61 -17.95
C PRO A 299 11.31 19.36 -18.11
N VAL A 300 10.91 18.10 -18.32
CA VAL A 300 9.53 17.70 -18.63
C VAL A 300 8.90 16.81 -17.54
N LEU A 301 9.63 16.51 -16.47
CA LEU A 301 9.03 15.88 -15.30
C LEU A 301 8.02 16.80 -14.65
N GLN A 302 6.95 16.22 -14.10
CA GLN A 302 5.97 16.96 -13.32
C GLN A 302 6.58 17.36 -11.96
N PRO A 303 6.29 18.57 -11.45
CA PRO A 303 6.80 19.00 -10.15
C PRO A 303 6.24 18.14 -9.02
N LEU A 304 7.03 17.98 -7.97
CA LEU A 304 6.60 17.30 -6.77
C LEU A 304 5.55 18.12 -6.02
N PRO A 305 4.54 17.49 -5.41
CA PRO A 305 3.63 18.18 -4.52
C PRO A 305 4.39 18.76 -3.31
N PRO A 306 3.90 19.85 -2.69
CA PRO A 306 4.56 20.48 -1.56
C PRO A 306 4.61 19.60 -0.31
N GLN A 307 3.71 18.65 -0.20
CA GLN A 307 3.65 17.70 0.92
C GLN A 307 4.00 16.29 0.43
N ARG A 308 4.85 15.62 1.21
CA ARG A 308 5.18 14.21 1.00
C ARG A 308 3.95 13.35 1.27
N TYR A 309 3.67 12.36 0.42
CA TYR A 309 2.60 11.39 0.66
C TYR A 309 2.85 10.61 1.96
N ILE A 310 1.82 10.48 2.76
CA ILE A 310 1.84 9.68 3.98
C ILE A 310 1.06 8.41 3.70
N THR A 311 1.75 7.28 3.79
CA THR A 311 1.15 5.96 3.56
C THR A 311 0.01 5.72 4.55
N ALA A 312 -1.12 5.28 4.03
CA ALA A 312 -2.31 4.94 4.81
C ALA A 312 -2.70 3.49 4.54
N ASP A 313 -3.21 2.83 5.58
CA ASP A 313 -3.85 1.53 5.45
C ASP A 313 -5.36 1.70 5.32
N TRP A 314 -6.00 0.74 4.65
CA TRP A 314 -7.43 0.69 4.46
C TRP A 314 -8.02 -0.57 5.10
N LYS A 315 -9.12 -0.42 5.80
CA LYS A 315 -9.86 -1.52 6.41
C LYS A 315 -11.34 -1.31 6.25
N THR A 316 -12.06 -2.34 5.84
CA THR A 316 -13.52 -2.35 5.90
C THR A 316 -13.94 -2.50 7.36
N VAL A 317 -14.80 -1.59 7.84
CA VAL A 317 -15.30 -1.54 9.21
C VAL A 317 -16.81 -1.43 9.21
N ARG A 318 -17.45 -1.83 10.30
CA ARG A 318 -18.88 -1.67 10.48
C ARG A 318 -19.16 -0.81 11.73
N ALA A 319 -20.01 0.20 11.57
CA ALA A 319 -20.46 0.97 12.72
C ALA A 319 -21.34 0.12 13.62
N SER A 320 -21.04 0.10 14.89
CA SER A 320 -21.87 -0.54 15.90
C SER A 320 -23.14 0.31 16.21
N ILE A 321 -24.04 -0.22 17.03
CA ILE A 321 -25.27 0.48 17.42
C ILE A 321 -25.02 1.76 18.24
N ASP A 322 -23.83 1.88 18.80
CA ASP A 322 -23.34 3.06 19.55
C ASP A 322 -22.59 4.04 18.63
N TYR A 323 -22.77 3.93 17.30
CA TYR A 323 -22.15 4.78 16.26
C TYR A 323 -20.62 4.86 16.30
N HIS A 324 -19.93 3.79 16.71
CA HIS A 324 -18.48 3.68 16.65
C HIS A 324 -18.03 2.59 15.68
N VAL A 325 -16.88 2.81 15.09
CA VAL A 325 -16.13 1.82 14.28
C VAL A 325 -14.84 1.45 14.99
N GLU A 326 -14.43 0.19 14.88
CA GLU A 326 -13.20 -0.30 15.49
C GLU A 326 -12.04 -0.27 14.48
N VAL A 327 -10.98 0.45 14.83
CA VAL A 327 -9.69 0.42 14.15
C VAL A 327 -8.61 0.15 15.17
N ASP A 328 -7.84 -0.93 14.99
CA ASP A 328 -6.74 -1.35 15.88
C ASP A 328 -7.12 -1.39 17.37
N ARG A 329 -8.29 -1.96 17.68
CA ARG A 329 -8.85 -2.07 19.03
C ARG A 329 -9.22 -0.75 19.71
N HIS A 330 -9.21 0.36 18.99
CA HIS A 330 -9.75 1.64 19.46
C HIS A 330 -11.04 1.97 18.71
N PHE A 331 -11.99 2.65 19.37
CA PHE A 331 -13.31 2.94 18.85
C PHE A 331 -13.45 4.41 18.47
N TYR A 332 -13.83 4.69 17.21
CA TYR A 332 -13.97 6.05 16.66
C TYR A 332 -15.42 6.30 16.26
N SER A 333 -15.98 7.42 16.68
CA SER A 333 -17.37 7.74 16.37
C SER A 333 -17.58 8.15 14.92
N VAL A 334 -18.74 7.81 14.41
CA VAL A 334 -19.27 8.28 13.13
C VAL A 334 -20.65 8.92 13.36
N PRO A 335 -21.20 9.72 12.44
CA PRO A 335 -22.56 10.23 12.57
C PRO A 335 -23.54 9.08 12.89
N TYR A 336 -24.36 9.26 13.92
CA TYR A 336 -25.24 8.20 14.47
C TYR A 336 -26.21 7.61 13.42
N GLN A 337 -26.52 8.37 12.37
CA GLN A 337 -27.37 7.91 11.26
C GLN A 337 -26.74 6.76 10.48
N LEU A 338 -25.41 6.59 10.58
CA LEU A 338 -24.65 5.54 9.91
C LEU A 338 -24.47 4.28 10.78
N ALA A 339 -25.09 4.23 11.97
CA ALA A 339 -25.05 3.06 12.83
C ALA A 339 -25.54 1.80 12.10
N GLY A 340 -24.79 0.70 12.21
CA GLY A 340 -25.08 -0.56 11.54
C GLY A 340 -24.59 -0.66 10.10
N GLN A 341 -24.14 0.42 9.48
CA GLN A 341 -23.64 0.43 8.11
C GLN A 341 -22.19 -0.04 8.01
N GLN A 342 -21.85 -0.61 6.85
CA GLN A 342 -20.49 -0.96 6.50
C GLN A 342 -19.81 0.24 5.83
N MET A 343 -18.60 0.53 6.26
CA MET A 343 -17.82 1.68 5.84
C MET A 343 -16.35 1.30 5.63
N GLU A 344 -15.57 2.22 5.14
CA GLU A 344 -14.14 2.06 4.95
C GLU A 344 -13.39 3.02 5.88
N ALA A 345 -12.43 2.49 6.62
CA ALA A 345 -11.51 3.27 7.45
C ALA A 345 -10.17 3.38 6.75
N ARG A 346 -9.71 4.60 6.53
CA ARG A 346 -8.37 4.96 6.08
C ARG A 346 -7.59 5.47 7.28
N PHE A 347 -6.46 4.85 7.58
CA PHE A 347 -5.69 5.28 8.74
C PHE A 347 -4.19 5.37 8.47
N THR A 348 -3.61 6.47 8.93
CA THR A 348 -2.18 6.75 8.89
C THR A 348 -1.57 6.51 10.27
N SER A 349 -0.31 6.86 10.47
CA SER A 349 0.29 6.91 11.82
C SER A 349 -0.33 7.97 12.75
N ARG A 350 -1.08 8.96 12.23
CA ARG A 350 -1.59 10.12 12.98
C ARG A 350 -3.10 10.29 12.92
N THR A 351 -3.75 9.85 11.88
CA THR A 351 -5.17 10.11 11.62
C THR A 351 -5.93 8.85 11.28
N VAL A 352 -7.22 8.84 11.60
CA VAL A 352 -8.20 7.84 11.18
C VAL A 352 -9.34 8.59 10.49
N GLU A 353 -9.57 8.29 9.24
CA GLU A 353 -10.63 8.87 8.42
C GLU A 353 -11.62 7.76 8.02
N ILE A 354 -12.90 8.03 8.16
CA ILE A 354 -13.97 7.08 7.84
C ILE A 354 -14.73 7.57 6.61
N PHE A 355 -14.94 6.66 5.67
CA PHE A 355 -15.60 6.93 4.39
C PHE A 355 -16.84 6.04 4.23
N GLU A 356 -17.90 6.64 3.69
CA GLU A 356 -19.11 5.94 3.28
C GLU A 356 -19.40 6.31 1.83
N GLY A 357 -19.49 5.31 0.93
CA GLY A 357 -19.68 5.55 -0.49
C GLY A 357 -18.64 6.45 -1.14
N GLY A 358 -17.37 6.40 -0.70
CA GLY A 358 -16.28 7.25 -1.17
C GLY A 358 -16.25 8.68 -0.58
N LYS A 359 -17.26 9.06 0.24
CA LYS A 359 -17.30 10.36 0.92
C LYS A 359 -16.81 10.24 2.35
N ARG A 360 -15.89 11.14 2.76
CA ARG A 360 -15.41 11.20 4.15
C ARG A 360 -16.52 11.68 5.08
N VAL A 361 -16.89 10.85 6.05
CA VAL A 361 -17.96 11.12 7.03
C VAL A 361 -17.43 11.45 8.43
N ALA A 362 -16.19 11.01 8.75
CA ALA A 362 -15.53 11.33 10.01
C ALA A 362 -14.01 11.41 9.85
N SER A 363 -13.36 12.20 10.72
CA SER A 363 -11.90 12.29 10.83
C SER A 363 -11.51 12.45 12.29
N HIS A 364 -10.56 11.63 12.74
CA HIS A 364 -10.10 11.61 14.12
C HIS A 364 -8.57 11.60 14.17
N MET A 365 -8.00 12.12 15.26
CA MET A 365 -6.62 11.82 15.61
C MET A 365 -6.52 10.34 16.00
N ARG A 366 -5.50 9.62 15.46
CA ARG A 366 -5.30 8.21 15.79
C ARG A 366 -4.88 8.07 17.25
N SER A 367 -5.53 7.16 17.94
CA SER A 367 -5.19 6.71 19.29
C SER A 367 -4.75 5.24 19.26
N PHE A 368 -3.72 4.91 20.03
CA PHE A 368 -3.21 3.54 20.19
C PHE A 368 -3.65 2.90 21.53
N ALA A 369 -4.47 3.61 22.30
CA ALA A 369 -5.01 3.10 23.56
C ALA A 369 -6.13 2.09 23.26
N PRO A 370 -5.94 0.78 23.56
CA PRO A 370 -6.92 -0.24 23.22
C PRO A 370 -8.20 -0.08 24.06
N TYR A 371 -9.33 -0.42 23.44
CA TYR A 371 -10.67 -0.48 24.07
C TYR A 371 -11.20 0.86 24.59
N LEU A 372 -10.56 1.98 24.23
CA LEU A 372 -11.08 3.32 24.52
C LEU A 372 -11.84 3.89 23.33
N HIS A 373 -12.65 4.91 23.59
CA HIS A 373 -13.49 5.57 22.60
C HIS A 373 -13.03 7.01 22.36
N THR A 374 -12.94 7.39 21.10
CA THR A 374 -12.82 8.80 20.69
C THR A 374 -14.12 9.23 20.02
N THR A 375 -14.88 10.06 20.72
CA THR A 375 -16.23 10.45 20.30
C THR A 375 -16.29 11.94 19.99
N ILE A 376 -16.74 12.27 18.78
CA ILE A 376 -17.06 13.64 18.38
C ILE A 376 -18.51 13.91 18.75
N ARG A 377 -18.75 15.04 19.41
CA ARG A 377 -20.07 15.40 19.95
C ARG A 377 -21.14 15.51 18.86
N GLU A 378 -20.80 16.05 17.72
CA GLU A 378 -21.67 16.22 16.56
C GLU A 378 -22.15 14.89 15.96
N HIS A 379 -21.42 13.79 16.22
CA HIS A 379 -21.81 12.46 15.80
C HIS A 379 -22.91 11.84 16.64
N MET A 380 -23.15 12.37 17.82
CA MET A 380 -24.17 11.86 18.76
C MET A 380 -25.58 12.34 18.40
N PRO A 381 -26.63 11.52 18.63
CA PRO A 381 -27.98 12.00 18.59
C PRO A 381 -28.22 13.06 19.69
N LYS A 382 -29.12 14.00 19.45
CA LYS A 382 -29.42 15.10 20.42
C LYS A 382 -29.77 14.58 21.81
N SER A 383 -30.41 13.42 21.92
CA SER A 383 -30.71 12.78 23.21
C SER A 383 -29.47 12.40 24.00
N HIS A 384 -28.43 11.87 23.32
CA HIS A 384 -27.16 11.49 23.95
C HIS A 384 -26.34 12.74 24.32
N GLN A 385 -26.29 13.73 23.43
CA GLN A 385 -25.67 15.04 23.75
C GLN A 385 -26.27 15.66 25.00
N ALA A 386 -27.63 15.70 25.09
CA ALA A 386 -28.33 16.19 26.25
C ALA A 386 -27.99 15.39 27.53
N HIS A 387 -27.87 14.05 27.40
CA HIS A 387 -27.53 13.19 28.55
C HIS A 387 -26.12 13.48 29.09
N LEU A 388 -25.13 13.70 28.22
CA LEU A 388 -23.76 14.08 28.63
C LEU A 388 -23.69 15.49 29.25
N GLU A 389 -24.62 16.35 28.89
CA GLU A 389 -24.72 17.72 29.47
C GLU A 389 -25.33 17.75 30.86
N TRP A 390 -26.05 16.70 31.28
CA TRP A 390 -26.67 16.61 32.59
C TRP A 390 -25.64 16.25 33.66
N THR A 391 -25.04 17.29 34.26
CA THR A 391 -24.25 17.18 35.49
C THR A 391 -25.12 17.54 36.66
N PRO A 392 -24.84 17.09 37.91
CA PRO A 392 -25.53 17.53 39.11
C PRO A 392 -25.63 19.04 39.20
N SER A 393 -24.51 19.74 38.95
CA SER A 393 -24.44 21.21 38.98
C SER A 393 -25.38 21.88 37.98
N ARG A 394 -25.51 21.34 36.77
CA ARG A 394 -26.39 21.89 35.73
C ARG A 394 -27.88 21.67 36.07
N LEU A 395 -28.23 20.51 36.67
CA LEU A 395 -29.57 20.23 37.12
C LEU A 395 -29.99 21.19 38.26
N ILE A 396 -29.09 21.43 39.21
CA ILE A 396 -29.29 22.40 40.32
C ILE A 396 -29.42 23.82 39.75
N HIS A 397 -28.50 24.25 38.89
CA HIS A 397 -28.55 25.56 38.26
C HIS A 397 -29.86 25.80 37.46
N TRP A 398 -30.31 24.78 36.69
CA TRP A 398 -31.64 24.88 36.07
C TRP A 398 -32.75 25.04 37.11
N ALA A 399 -32.71 24.27 38.20
CA ALA A 399 -33.72 24.34 39.24
C ALA A 399 -33.74 25.71 39.93
N GLU A 400 -32.59 26.37 40.10
CA GLU A 400 -32.47 27.75 40.58
C GLU A 400 -33.20 28.75 39.67
N THR A 401 -33.20 28.53 38.33
CA THR A 401 -33.97 29.39 37.42
C THR A 401 -35.49 29.24 37.57
N VAL A 402 -35.96 28.17 38.17
CA VAL A 402 -37.37 27.92 38.48
C VAL A 402 -37.74 28.51 39.82
N GLY A 403 -36.91 28.27 40.84
CA GLY A 403 -37.07 28.80 42.18
C GLY A 403 -36.23 28.06 43.23
N GLU A 404 -36.09 28.68 44.40
CA GLU A 404 -35.24 28.18 45.49
C GLU A 404 -35.74 26.83 46.04
N ALA A 405 -37.04 26.65 46.18
CA ALA A 405 -37.59 25.39 46.67
C ALA A 405 -37.40 24.25 45.69
N THR A 406 -37.49 24.52 44.38
CA THR A 406 -37.21 23.54 43.36
C THR A 406 -35.75 23.14 43.36
N ALA A 407 -34.83 24.07 43.55
CA ALA A 407 -33.40 23.79 43.67
C ALA A 407 -33.09 22.90 44.88
N LEU A 408 -33.70 23.18 46.04
CA LEU A 408 -33.56 22.34 47.23
C LEU A 408 -34.12 20.92 47.03
N VAL A 409 -35.27 20.78 46.39
CA VAL A 409 -35.83 19.45 46.05
C VAL A 409 -34.92 18.66 45.12
N ILE A 410 -34.41 19.30 44.06
CA ILE A 410 -33.47 18.65 43.14
C ILE A 410 -32.18 18.23 43.84
N GLY A 411 -31.60 19.13 44.68
CA GLY A 411 -30.45 18.83 45.54
C GLY A 411 -30.68 17.63 46.44
N THR A 412 -31.83 17.59 47.11
CA THR A 412 -32.23 16.47 47.98
C THR A 412 -32.38 15.16 47.20
N VAL A 413 -33.03 15.19 46.05
CA VAL A 413 -33.15 13.99 45.20
C VAL A 413 -31.80 13.45 44.77
N LEU A 414 -30.85 14.32 44.40
CA LEU A 414 -29.51 13.93 44.02
C LEU A 414 -28.69 13.39 45.21
N ALA A 415 -28.81 14.03 46.39
CA ALA A 415 -28.07 13.65 47.61
C ALA A 415 -28.59 12.34 48.24
N THR A 416 -29.88 12.05 48.12
CA THR A 416 -30.49 10.84 48.71
C THR A 416 -30.07 9.55 48.04
N LYS A 417 -29.50 9.60 46.82
CA LYS A 417 -29.07 8.42 46.07
C LYS A 417 -27.58 8.15 46.27
N ARG A 418 -27.19 6.86 46.34
CA ARG A 418 -25.79 6.44 46.46
C ARG A 418 -24.89 7.02 45.36
N HIS A 419 -25.45 7.27 44.18
CA HIS A 419 -24.77 7.88 43.04
C HIS A 419 -25.69 8.90 42.38
N PRO A 420 -25.23 10.14 42.11
CA PRO A 420 -26.08 11.22 41.55
C PRO A 420 -26.82 10.85 40.28
N GLU A 421 -26.21 10.01 39.39
CA GLU A 421 -26.82 9.57 38.16
C GLU A 421 -28.13 8.79 38.33
N ILE A 422 -28.30 8.10 39.47
CA ILE A 422 -29.55 7.41 39.81
C ILE A 422 -30.68 8.40 39.97
N GLY A 423 -30.37 9.60 40.45
CA GLY A 423 -31.29 10.74 40.61
C GLY A 423 -31.67 11.44 39.32
N TYR A 424 -30.86 11.33 38.25
CA TYR A 424 -31.07 12.11 37.02
C TYR A 424 -32.41 11.88 36.34
N ARG A 425 -32.91 10.64 36.30
CA ARG A 425 -34.25 10.35 35.75
C ARG A 425 -35.37 11.02 36.49
N ALA A 426 -35.26 11.10 37.84
CA ALA A 426 -36.23 11.76 38.66
C ALA A 426 -36.17 13.29 38.44
N CYS A 427 -34.98 13.87 38.40
CA CYS A 427 -34.77 15.29 38.12
C CYS A 427 -35.28 15.68 36.73
N LEU A 428 -35.00 14.90 35.70
CA LEU A 428 -35.53 15.11 34.34
C LEU A 428 -37.06 14.99 34.29
N GLY A 429 -37.62 14.09 35.09
CA GLY A 429 -39.07 13.99 35.27
C GLY A 429 -39.64 15.26 35.89
N ILE A 430 -38.99 15.82 36.93
CA ILE A 430 -39.38 17.06 37.57
C ILE A 430 -39.31 18.25 36.61
N MET A 431 -38.25 18.31 35.79
CA MET A 431 -38.12 19.32 34.73
C MET A 431 -39.29 19.29 33.75
N ARG A 432 -39.74 18.09 33.36
CA ARG A 432 -40.90 17.94 32.47
C ARG A 432 -42.18 18.43 33.13
N LEU A 433 -42.35 18.25 34.44
CA LEU A 433 -43.49 18.79 35.18
C LEU A 433 -43.55 20.33 35.10
N GLY A 434 -42.39 21.02 35.18
CA GLY A 434 -42.32 22.48 35.00
C GLY A 434 -42.80 22.91 33.61
N LYS A 435 -42.41 22.16 32.55
CA LYS A 435 -42.93 22.43 31.21
C LYS A 435 -44.44 22.14 31.04
N THR A 436 -44.98 21.18 31.78
CA THR A 436 -46.39 20.77 31.67
C THR A 436 -47.31 21.67 32.51
N TYR A 437 -46.89 22.08 33.70
CA TYR A 437 -47.76 22.80 34.67
C TYR A 437 -47.39 24.26 34.86
N SER A 438 -46.29 24.75 34.42
CA SER A 438 -45.54 26.01 34.59
C SER A 438 -44.53 25.96 35.72
N ASN A 439 -43.49 26.82 35.60
CA ASN A 439 -42.42 26.94 36.60
C ASN A 439 -42.92 27.45 37.95
N GLU A 440 -43.88 28.37 37.95
CA GLU A 440 -44.47 28.94 39.17
C GLU A 440 -45.20 27.87 39.97
N ARG A 441 -45.98 27.02 39.29
CA ARG A 441 -46.67 25.91 39.93
C ARG A 441 -45.71 24.83 40.42
N LEU A 442 -44.63 24.58 39.68
CA LEU A 442 -43.58 23.65 40.11
C LEU A 442 -42.90 24.15 41.38
N GLU A 443 -42.60 25.44 41.45
CA GLU A 443 -41.99 26.05 42.64
C GLU A 443 -42.93 25.99 43.85
N ALA A 444 -44.23 26.29 43.69
CA ALA A 444 -45.24 26.15 44.76
C ALA A 444 -45.38 24.67 45.19
N ALA A 445 -45.38 23.72 44.26
CA ALA A 445 -45.42 22.30 44.59
C ALA A 445 -44.17 21.82 45.32
N SER A 446 -42.99 22.39 44.95
CA SER A 446 -41.73 22.10 45.60
C SER A 446 -41.66 22.63 47.04
N LYS A 447 -42.14 23.83 47.29
CA LYS A 447 -42.30 24.36 48.66
C LYS A 447 -43.13 23.42 49.53
N ARG A 448 -44.28 22.99 49.02
CA ARG A 448 -45.15 22.07 49.76
C ARG A 448 -44.53 20.67 49.94
N ALA A 449 -43.77 20.17 48.94
CA ALA A 449 -43.07 18.91 49.08
C ALA A 449 -41.96 18.97 50.15
N LEU A 450 -41.27 20.10 50.29
CA LEU A 450 -40.30 20.36 51.38
C LEU A 450 -40.96 20.37 52.72
N GLU A 451 -42.07 21.11 52.88
CA GLU A 451 -42.86 21.16 54.12
C GLU A 451 -43.31 19.77 54.59
N LEU A 452 -43.65 18.90 53.64
CA LEU A 452 -44.10 17.53 53.92
C LEU A 452 -42.97 16.53 54.06
N GLY A 453 -41.72 16.92 53.82
CA GLY A 453 -40.55 16.03 53.80
C GLY A 453 -40.61 14.99 52.66
N ALA A 454 -41.41 15.23 51.61
CA ALA A 454 -41.69 14.28 50.53
C ALA A 454 -41.06 14.70 49.20
N CYS A 455 -39.71 14.86 49.18
CA CYS A 455 -38.93 15.29 48.04
C CYS A 455 -38.75 14.15 47.04
N SER A 456 -39.75 13.90 46.18
CA SER A 456 -39.67 12.91 45.10
C SER A 456 -40.46 13.36 43.87
N TYR A 457 -40.10 12.80 42.69
CA TYR A 457 -40.86 13.00 41.44
C TYR A 457 -42.35 12.63 41.60
N GLN A 458 -42.61 11.50 42.27
CA GLN A 458 -43.98 11.00 42.49
C GLN A 458 -44.81 11.98 43.36
N SER A 459 -44.20 12.50 44.41
CA SER A 459 -44.84 13.47 45.31
C SER A 459 -45.17 14.76 44.60
N LEU A 460 -44.19 15.34 43.87
CA LEU A 460 -44.44 16.56 43.08
C LEU A 460 -45.51 16.36 42.01
N LYS A 461 -45.47 15.22 41.29
CA LYS A 461 -46.51 14.87 40.30
C LYS A 461 -47.90 14.77 40.94
N SER A 462 -47.99 14.18 42.14
CA SER A 462 -49.26 14.06 42.87
C SER A 462 -49.80 15.41 43.33
N ILE A 463 -48.92 16.27 43.90
CA ILE A 463 -49.26 17.63 44.35
C ILE A 463 -49.80 18.45 43.17
N LEU A 464 -49.09 18.47 42.05
CA LEU A 464 -49.49 19.20 40.84
C LEU A 464 -50.78 18.66 40.21
N LYS A 465 -50.94 17.33 40.10
CA LYS A 465 -52.11 16.68 39.54
C LYS A 465 -53.39 16.97 40.36
N ARG A 466 -53.25 17.03 41.69
CA ARG A 466 -54.36 17.28 42.60
C ARG A 466 -54.54 18.75 42.91
N SER A 467 -53.73 19.64 42.28
CA SER A 467 -53.74 21.10 42.53
C SER A 467 -53.53 21.46 43.96
N LEU A 468 -52.80 20.67 44.75
CA LEU A 468 -52.48 20.94 46.14
C LEU A 468 -51.49 22.08 46.30
N ASP A 469 -50.77 22.42 45.23
CA ASP A 469 -49.90 23.60 45.13
C ASP A 469 -50.64 24.95 45.28
N ARG A 470 -51.94 24.96 45.03
CA ARG A 470 -52.81 26.12 45.07
C ARG A 470 -53.55 26.28 46.42
N GLN A 471 -53.49 25.29 47.28
CA GLN A 471 -54.13 25.34 48.60
C GLN A 471 -53.17 26.02 49.58
N THR A 472 -53.63 27.06 50.26
CA THR A 472 -52.90 27.68 51.34
C THR A 472 -52.62 26.64 52.43
N SER A 473 -51.36 26.59 52.93
CA SER A 473 -50.95 25.67 54.00
C SER A 473 -51.93 25.82 55.15
N LEU A 474 -52.68 24.77 55.47
CA LEU A 474 -53.39 24.72 56.74
C LEU A 474 -52.33 24.85 57.86
N SER A 475 -52.34 25.93 58.56
CA SER A 475 -51.62 26.05 59.84
C SER A 475 -52.05 24.86 60.68
N LEU A 476 -51.13 23.93 60.91
CA LEU A 476 -51.31 22.90 61.92
C LEU A 476 -51.47 23.63 63.23
N GLU A 477 -52.73 23.82 63.70
CA GLU A 477 -52.95 24.19 65.08
C GLU A 477 -52.21 23.17 65.97
N PRO A 478 -51.60 23.66 67.09
CA PRO A 478 -50.86 22.74 67.98
C PRO A 478 -51.83 21.70 68.52
N GLU A 479 -51.30 20.48 68.60
CA GLU A 479 -51.91 19.26 69.11
C GLU A 479 -53.12 19.48 70.01
N ARG A 480 -54.30 19.08 69.54
CA ARG A 480 -55.41 18.79 70.46
C ARG A 480 -54.97 17.61 71.31
N THR A 481 -54.60 17.94 72.60
CA THR A 481 -54.48 16.90 73.60
C THR A 481 -55.79 16.14 73.66
N GLY A 482 -55.76 14.90 73.17
CA GLY A 482 -56.94 13.98 73.26
C GLY A 482 -57.40 13.86 74.71
N PRO A 483 -58.69 13.52 74.91
CA PRO A 483 -59.20 13.40 76.25
C PRO A 483 -58.37 12.41 77.06
N ARG A 484 -57.89 12.85 78.24
CA ARG A 484 -57.25 11.98 79.21
C ARG A 484 -58.29 11.02 79.73
N HIS A 485 -58.21 9.78 79.35
CA HIS A 485 -59.04 8.70 79.91
C HIS A 485 -58.06 7.73 80.61
N GLU A 486 -58.47 7.24 81.78
CA GLU A 486 -57.64 6.39 82.66
C GLU A 486 -57.19 5.10 82.00
N ASN A 487 -57.82 4.66 80.92
CA ASN A 487 -57.47 3.48 80.11
C ASN A 487 -56.54 3.74 78.89
N VAL A 488 -56.09 4.99 78.68
CA VAL A 488 -55.10 5.30 77.61
C VAL A 488 -53.71 5.19 78.23
N ARG A 489 -53.06 4.03 77.98
CA ARG A 489 -51.69 3.76 78.46
C ARG A 489 -50.73 4.59 77.58
N GLY A 490 -50.04 5.54 78.23
CA GLY A 490 -49.04 6.38 77.60
C GLY A 490 -47.78 5.65 77.20
N ALA A 491 -46.92 6.25 76.42
CA ALA A 491 -45.68 5.66 75.89
C ALA A 491 -44.77 5.04 76.98
N GLN A 492 -44.87 5.51 78.26
CA GLN A 492 -44.10 4.98 79.37
C GLN A 492 -44.54 3.54 79.81
N TYR A 493 -45.71 3.08 79.39
CA TYR A 493 -46.17 1.75 79.72
C TYR A 493 -45.44 0.63 78.91
N PHE A 494 -44.86 1.02 77.82
CA PHE A 494 -44.13 0.11 76.93
C PHE A 494 -42.62 0.19 77.05
N THR A 495 -42.09 0.96 78.01
CA THR A 495 -40.67 0.98 78.29
C THR A 495 -40.35 -0.14 79.29
N PRO A 496 -39.52 -1.10 78.99
CA PRO A 496 -39.13 -2.12 79.95
C PRO A 496 -38.39 -1.47 81.18
N PRO A 497 -38.58 -2.00 82.40
CA PRO A 497 -37.88 -1.50 83.56
C PRO A 497 -36.36 -1.68 83.37
N THR A 498 -35.62 -0.66 83.74
CA THR A 498 -34.16 -0.54 83.54
C THR A 498 -33.32 -1.46 84.41
N ASP A 499 -33.92 -2.36 85.19
CA ASP A 499 -33.22 -3.19 86.16
C ASP A 499 -32.88 -4.62 85.72
N LEU A 500 -32.86 -4.87 84.41
CA LEU A 500 -32.47 -6.20 83.82
C LEU A 500 -31.25 -6.14 82.89
N LEU A 501 -30.32 -5.24 83.19
CA LEU A 501 -28.96 -5.35 82.53
C LEU A 501 -27.91 -5.11 83.63
N GLN A 502 -27.67 -6.13 84.43
CA GLN A 502 -26.37 -6.42 85.05
C GLN A 502 -25.87 -7.75 84.53
#